data_91917883f3bc25fcf778679850f06de8
#
_entry.id   91917883f3bc25fcf778679850f06de8
#
_cell.length_a   1.000
_cell.length_b   1.000
_cell.length_c   1.000
_cell.angle_alpha   90.00
_cell.angle_beta   90.00
_cell.angle_gamma   90.00
#
_symmetry.space_group_name_H-M   'P 1'
#
loop_
_entity.id
_entity.type
_entity.pdbx_description
1 polymer ?
#
loop_
_entity_poly.entity_id
_entity_poly.type
_entity_poly.pdbx_seq_one_letter_code
_entity_poly.pdbx_strand_id
1 'polypeptide(L)'
;HGTVPAVTAMQKSDLLITLGARFDDRVTGKVDSFAPEAKVIHIDVDPAEISKIRFADVPIVGDLKYVLPELIELLSTEFADQLPNLTEWWNELNAIRKEYPLGYEKPKDGLGSPEYVLERISALTGPDAYYVTGVGQHQMWGAHYIQQESPRHFVSSAGLGTMGYGVPAGMGAKVAHPDSTVWVIDGDGCFQMTNQELVTCAQNNIPIKVAIINNSSLGMVRQWQTLFYDERYSNTDLKDGHGTVRIPDFVKLGEAYGCATFRCERDEDVDATIKAALEINDRPVVIDFTVSPHALVWPMVPAGVSNDKIWIAKNTSPEFDREGEN
;
A
#
# COMPACT_ATOMS: atom_id res chain seq x y z
N HIS A 1 6.04 6.46 -0.64
CA HIS A 1 5.79 5.96 0.70
C HIS A 1 6.28 4.51 0.87
N GLY A 2 7.51 4.22 0.48
CA GLY A 2 8.16 2.94 0.75
C GLY A 2 8.80 2.92 2.15
N THR A 3 9.37 1.78 2.52
CA THR A 3 10.17 1.68 3.74
C THR A 3 11.44 2.52 3.63
N VAL A 4 11.99 2.97 4.77
CA VAL A 4 13.23 3.77 4.77
C VAL A 4 14.35 3.07 3.97
N PRO A 5 14.66 1.77 4.19
CA PRO A 5 15.71 1.12 3.40
C PRO A 5 15.42 1.04 1.90
N ALA A 6 14.15 0.89 1.50
CA ALA A 6 13.80 0.83 0.08
C ALA A 6 13.96 2.20 -0.60
N VAL A 7 13.53 3.27 0.06
CA VAL A 7 13.68 4.64 -0.46
C VAL A 7 15.16 5.04 -0.51
N THR A 8 15.93 4.68 0.52
CA THR A 8 17.38 4.93 0.56
C THR A 8 18.11 4.14 -0.53
N ALA A 9 17.72 2.88 -0.76
CA ALA A 9 18.31 2.06 -1.82
C ALA A 9 18.15 2.71 -3.20
N MET A 10 16.96 3.24 -3.51
CA MET A 10 16.77 3.99 -4.77
C MET A 10 17.60 5.28 -4.81
N GLN A 11 17.61 6.01 -3.69
CA GLN A 11 18.21 7.34 -3.64
C GLN A 11 19.74 7.33 -3.73
N LYS A 12 20.38 6.33 -3.12
CA LYS A 12 21.85 6.20 -3.06
C LYS A 12 22.45 5.25 -4.11
N SER A 13 21.62 4.62 -4.96
CA SER A 13 22.14 3.71 -5.98
C SER A 13 22.97 4.44 -7.03
N ASP A 14 23.98 3.76 -7.55
CA ASP A 14 24.79 4.18 -8.69
C ASP A 14 24.22 3.69 -10.03
N LEU A 15 23.34 2.67 -9.97
CA LEU A 15 22.61 2.12 -11.12
C LEU A 15 21.16 1.84 -10.76
N LEU A 16 20.23 2.42 -11.52
CA LEU A 16 18.80 2.09 -11.49
C LEU A 16 18.41 1.33 -12.76
N ILE A 17 17.91 0.12 -12.60
CA ILE A 17 17.29 -0.64 -13.69
C ILE A 17 15.78 -0.56 -13.51
N THR A 18 15.13 0.19 -14.38
CA THR A 18 13.69 0.49 -14.29
C THR A 18 12.92 -0.33 -15.30
N LEU A 19 12.04 -1.17 -14.78
CA LEU A 19 11.30 -2.18 -15.55
C LEU A 19 9.81 -1.81 -15.61
N GLY A 20 9.37 -1.15 -16.70
CA GLY A 20 7.99 -0.76 -16.92
C GLY A 20 7.46 0.25 -15.92
N ALA A 21 8.31 1.13 -15.37
CA ALA A 21 7.93 2.14 -14.40
C ALA A 21 8.16 3.55 -14.95
N ARG A 22 7.18 4.43 -14.75
CA ARG A 22 7.12 5.75 -15.42
C ARG A 22 7.82 6.89 -14.68
N PHE A 23 8.52 6.65 -13.59
CA PHE A 23 9.14 7.70 -12.76
C PHE A 23 8.15 8.79 -12.32
N ASP A 24 6.97 8.41 -11.85
CA ASP A 24 6.01 9.38 -11.33
C ASP A 24 6.48 10.03 -10.03
N ASP A 25 5.81 11.11 -9.63
CA ASP A 25 6.16 11.91 -8.46
C ASP A 25 6.04 11.15 -7.12
N ARG A 26 5.30 10.02 -7.08
CA ARG A 26 5.22 9.15 -5.90
C ARG A 26 6.52 8.37 -5.68
N VAL A 27 7.29 8.15 -6.74
CA VAL A 27 8.59 7.48 -6.69
C VAL A 27 9.72 8.48 -6.56
N THR A 28 9.70 9.53 -7.39
CA THR A 28 10.84 10.45 -7.50
C THR A 28 10.90 11.49 -6.39
N GLY A 29 9.76 11.85 -5.80
CA GLY A 29 9.70 13.07 -5.01
C GLY A 29 10.18 14.26 -5.86
N LYS A 30 11.13 15.03 -5.35
CA LYS A 30 11.77 16.13 -6.10
C LYS A 30 12.71 15.57 -7.16
N VAL A 31 12.33 15.69 -8.43
CA VAL A 31 13.02 15.07 -9.59
C VAL A 31 14.50 15.43 -9.67
N ASP A 32 14.85 16.71 -9.44
CA ASP A 32 16.24 17.21 -9.54
C ASP A 32 17.21 16.56 -8.55
N SER A 33 16.70 15.99 -7.47
CA SER A 33 17.49 15.32 -6.43
C SER A 33 17.23 13.81 -6.35
N PHE A 34 16.45 13.26 -7.27
CA PHE A 34 16.16 11.82 -7.27
C PHE A 34 17.35 11.02 -7.82
N ALA A 35 17.93 10.17 -6.96
CA ALA A 35 19.05 9.29 -7.29
C ALA A 35 20.12 9.99 -8.15
N PRO A 36 20.76 11.07 -7.64
CA PRO A 36 21.59 11.97 -8.46
C PRO A 36 22.81 11.27 -9.05
N GLU A 37 23.34 10.26 -8.36
CA GLU A 37 24.54 9.51 -8.77
C GLU A 37 24.21 8.34 -9.71
N ALA A 38 22.92 7.98 -9.85
CA ALA A 38 22.53 6.79 -10.60
C ALA A 38 22.58 6.99 -12.11
N LYS A 39 23.22 6.06 -12.82
CA LYS A 39 22.90 5.77 -14.22
C LYS A 39 21.59 5.03 -14.31
N VAL A 40 20.83 5.27 -15.37
CA VAL A 40 19.48 4.72 -15.53
C VAL A 40 19.40 3.85 -16.78
N ILE A 41 19.09 2.57 -16.59
CA ILE A 41 18.60 1.69 -17.65
C ILE A 41 17.07 1.72 -17.55
N HIS A 42 16.40 2.28 -18.56
CA HIS A 42 14.93 2.38 -18.57
C HIS A 42 14.36 1.51 -19.66
N ILE A 43 13.61 0.49 -19.25
CA ILE A 43 12.97 -0.47 -20.14
C ILE A 43 11.46 -0.24 -20.04
N ASP A 44 10.84 0.16 -21.14
CA ASP A 44 9.38 0.35 -21.20
C ASP A 44 8.85 -0.05 -22.58
N VAL A 45 7.62 -0.52 -22.62
CA VAL A 45 6.92 -0.84 -23.87
C VAL A 45 6.47 0.42 -24.59
N ASP A 46 6.20 1.50 -23.84
CA ASP A 46 5.80 2.79 -24.39
C ASP A 46 7.02 3.69 -24.63
N PRO A 47 7.37 3.97 -25.89
CA PRO A 47 8.49 4.85 -26.20
C PRO A 47 8.32 6.28 -25.65
N ALA A 48 7.09 6.71 -25.35
CA ALA A 48 6.82 8.04 -24.81
C ALA A 48 7.19 8.18 -23.32
N GLU A 49 7.34 7.08 -22.59
CA GLU A 49 7.80 7.10 -21.20
C GLU A 49 9.32 7.23 -21.08
N ILE A 50 10.07 6.77 -22.09
CA ILE A 50 11.54 6.81 -22.06
C ILE A 50 12.05 8.25 -21.99
N SER A 51 12.86 8.53 -20.97
CA SER A 51 13.46 9.86 -20.71
C SER A 51 12.46 11.01 -20.51
N LYS A 52 11.18 10.72 -20.24
CA LYS A 52 10.15 11.72 -20.06
C LYS A 52 10.32 12.53 -18.75
N ILE A 53 10.61 11.85 -17.67
CA ILE A 53 10.80 12.47 -16.32
C ILE A 53 12.26 12.41 -15.90
N ARG A 54 12.86 11.23 -15.95
CA ARG A 54 14.27 10.99 -15.66
C ARG A 54 14.99 10.58 -16.95
N PHE A 55 16.11 11.22 -17.25
CA PHE A 55 16.94 10.83 -18.39
C PHE A 55 17.42 9.38 -18.26
N ALA A 56 17.30 8.62 -19.32
CA ALA A 56 17.77 7.25 -19.40
C ALA A 56 19.15 7.23 -20.10
N ASP A 57 20.17 6.76 -19.40
CA ASP A 57 21.51 6.53 -19.98
C ASP A 57 21.47 5.39 -20.99
N VAL A 58 20.69 4.37 -20.70
CA VAL A 58 20.43 3.24 -21.60
C VAL A 58 18.91 3.09 -21.79
N PRO A 59 18.33 3.66 -22.86
CA PRO A 59 16.93 3.48 -23.19
C PRO A 59 16.69 2.17 -23.93
N ILE A 60 15.68 1.40 -23.51
CA ILE A 60 15.25 0.17 -24.19
C ILE A 60 13.73 0.22 -24.35
N VAL A 61 13.28 0.34 -25.60
CA VAL A 61 11.85 0.22 -25.93
C VAL A 61 11.53 -1.23 -26.24
N GLY A 62 10.75 -1.89 -25.39
CA GLY A 62 10.41 -3.30 -25.57
C GLY A 62 9.54 -3.85 -24.46
N ASP A 63 8.86 -4.94 -24.78
CA ASP A 63 8.11 -5.71 -23.78
C ASP A 63 9.08 -6.51 -22.91
N LEU A 64 8.96 -6.38 -21.60
CA LEU A 64 9.76 -7.07 -20.60
C LEU A 64 9.77 -8.60 -20.79
N LYS A 65 8.70 -9.16 -21.36
CA LYS A 65 8.62 -10.59 -21.68
C LYS A 65 9.75 -11.06 -22.61
N TYR A 66 10.23 -10.17 -23.46
CA TYR A 66 11.31 -10.46 -24.41
C TYR A 66 12.66 -9.93 -23.92
N VAL A 67 12.67 -8.71 -23.38
CA VAL A 67 13.92 -8.04 -22.96
C VAL A 67 14.56 -8.74 -21.74
N LEU A 68 13.75 -9.15 -20.74
CA LEU A 68 14.33 -9.77 -19.54
C LEU A 68 15.02 -11.11 -19.77
N PRO A 69 14.48 -12.05 -20.56
CA PRO A 69 15.22 -13.29 -20.87
C PRO A 69 16.57 -13.04 -21.54
N GLU A 70 16.65 -12.12 -22.51
CA GLU A 70 17.90 -11.76 -23.17
C GLU A 70 18.90 -11.14 -22.20
N LEU A 71 18.45 -10.23 -21.34
CA LEU A 71 19.30 -9.60 -20.32
C LEU A 71 19.83 -10.64 -19.32
N ILE A 72 18.98 -11.56 -18.86
CA ILE A 72 19.36 -12.63 -17.94
C ILE A 72 20.38 -13.58 -18.61
N GLU A 73 20.19 -13.93 -19.88
CA GLU A 73 21.10 -14.77 -20.64
C GLU A 73 22.47 -14.11 -20.75
N LEU A 74 22.54 -12.84 -21.14
CA LEU A 74 23.79 -12.08 -21.21
C LEU A 74 24.52 -12.04 -19.87
N LEU A 75 23.81 -11.71 -18.78
CA LEU A 75 24.41 -11.62 -17.45
C LEU A 75 24.89 -12.96 -16.93
N SER A 76 24.23 -14.07 -17.27
CA SER A 76 24.58 -15.39 -16.78
C SER A 76 25.65 -16.11 -17.64
N THR A 77 25.88 -15.64 -18.86
CA THR A 77 26.86 -16.25 -19.79
C THR A 77 28.07 -15.35 -20.02
N GLU A 78 27.87 -14.21 -20.68
CA GLU A 78 28.98 -13.35 -21.12
C GLU A 78 29.58 -12.52 -19.98
N PHE A 79 28.77 -12.18 -18.95
CA PHE A 79 29.18 -11.32 -17.86
C PHE A 79 29.18 -11.99 -16.49
N ALA A 80 29.01 -13.29 -16.41
CA ALA A 80 28.88 -14.02 -15.14
C ALA A 80 30.07 -13.75 -14.18
N ASP A 81 31.28 -13.66 -14.70
CA ASP A 81 32.51 -13.41 -13.93
C ASP A 81 32.78 -11.91 -13.67
N GLN A 82 31.91 -11.02 -14.18
CA GLN A 82 32.05 -9.57 -14.08
C GLN A 82 30.99 -8.93 -13.19
N LEU A 83 30.12 -9.73 -12.54
CA LEU A 83 29.08 -9.22 -11.65
C LEU A 83 29.74 -8.56 -10.43
N PRO A 84 29.23 -7.38 -10.01
CA PRO A 84 29.79 -6.65 -8.88
C PRO A 84 29.57 -7.40 -7.57
N ASN A 85 30.51 -7.25 -6.64
CA ASN A 85 30.31 -7.70 -5.27
C ASN A 85 29.44 -6.68 -4.51
N LEU A 86 28.21 -7.07 -4.17
CA LEU A 86 27.25 -6.23 -3.51
C LEU A 86 27.24 -6.38 -1.98
N THR A 87 28.22 -7.02 -1.38
CA THR A 87 28.25 -7.30 0.07
C THR A 87 28.19 -6.03 0.91
N GLU A 88 28.98 -5.01 0.58
CA GLU A 88 29.00 -3.74 1.31
C GLU A 88 27.68 -3.01 1.16
N TRP A 89 27.11 -2.99 -0.04
CA TRP A 89 25.79 -2.41 -0.29
C TRP A 89 24.69 -3.08 0.54
N TRP A 90 24.67 -4.40 0.58
CA TRP A 90 23.73 -5.14 1.43
C TRP A 90 23.94 -4.89 2.92
N ASN A 91 25.19 -4.75 3.37
CA ASN A 91 25.49 -4.43 4.76
C ASN A 91 24.95 -3.06 5.14
N GLU A 92 25.11 -2.04 4.28
CA GLU A 92 24.54 -0.69 4.48
C GLU A 92 23.01 -0.74 4.57
N LEU A 93 22.34 -1.35 3.59
CA LEU A 93 20.89 -1.45 3.57
C LEU A 93 20.32 -2.24 4.77
N ASN A 94 21.03 -3.28 5.20
CA ASN A 94 20.64 -4.06 6.38
C ASN A 94 20.85 -3.29 7.69
N ALA A 95 21.88 -2.44 7.78
CA ALA A 95 22.06 -1.55 8.92
C ALA A 95 20.90 -0.55 9.01
N ILE A 96 20.53 0.09 7.90
CA ILE A 96 19.39 1.01 7.81
C ILE A 96 18.06 0.29 8.17
N ARG A 97 17.87 -0.94 7.69
CA ARG A 97 16.67 -1.74 8.03
C ARG A 97 16.59 -2.05 9.52
N LYS A 98 17.72 -2.27 10.16
CA LYS A 98 17.79 -2.54 11.61
C LYS A 98 17.55 -1.27 12.43
N GLU A 99 18.03 -0.13 11.97
CA GLU A 99 17.90 1.16 12.65
C GLU A 99 16.50 1.76 12.48
N TYR A 100 15.94 1.64 11.27
CA TYR A 100 14.61 2.16 10.91
C TYR A 100 13.68 1.05 10.44
N PRO A 101 13.31 0.11 11.33
CA PRO A 101 12.39 -0.97 10.97
C PRO A 101 11.01 -0.40 10.64
N LEU A 102 10.30 -1.05 9.72
CA LEU A 102 8.88 -0.78 9.55
C LEU A 102 8.15 -1.19 10.83
N GLY A 103 7.39 -0.26 11.39
CA GLY A 103 6.66 -0.48 12.63
C GLY A 103 5.61 0.60 12.85
N TYR A 104 4.85 0.46 13.92
CA TYR A 104 3.80 1.40 14.32
C TYR A 104 3.67 1.44 15.84
N GLU A 105 3.15 2.53 16.34
CA GLU A 105 2.80 2.66 17.76
C GLU A 105 1.32 2.34 17.97
N LYS A 106 1.02 1.66 19.06
CA LYS A 106 -0.38 1.40 19.44
C LYS A 106 -1.09 2.72 19.72
N PRO A 107 -2.31 2.91 19.20
CA PRO A 107 -3.12 4.08 19.49
C PRO A 107 -3.36 4.27 21.00
N LYS A 108 -3.38 5.52 21.45
CA LYS A 108 -3.58 5.86 22.87
C LYS A 108 -5.06 6.06 23.22
N ASP A 109 -5.93 6.06 22.24
CA ASP A 109 -7.40 6.23 22.38
C ASP A 109 -8.14 4.92 22.66
N GLY A 110 -7.43 3.79 22.68
CA GLY A 110 -7.98 2.47 22.96
C GLY A 110 -8.70 1.82 21.80
N LEU A 111 -8.67 2.45 20.60
CA LEU A 111 -9.18 1.88 19.36
C LEU A 111 -8.14 0.98 18.67
N GLY A 112 -8.57 0.25 17.65
CA GLY A 112 -7.69 -0.65 16.89
C GLY A 112 -6.58 0.08 16.13
N SER A 113 -5.46 -0.61 15.94
CA SER A 113 -4.36 -0.17 15.07
C SER A 113 -4.63 -0.64 13.64
N PRO A 114 -4.75 0.26 12.65
CA PRO A 114 -4.99 -0.17 11.27
C PRO A 114 -3.86 -1.07 10.73
N GLU A 115 -2.63 -0.79 11.11
CA GLU A 115 -1.45 -1.58 10.74
C GLU A 115 -1.53 -2.99 11.32
N TYR A 116 -1.91 -3.11 12.60
CA TYR A 116 -2.07 -4.41 13.26
C TYR A 116 -3.16 -5.25 12.59
N VAL A 117 -4.30 -4.65 12.29
CA VAL A 117 -5.38 -5.34 11.57
C VAL A 117 -4.88 -5.96 10.27
N LEU A 118 -4.13 -5.20 9.46
CA LEU A 118 -3.64 -5.67 8.16
C LEU A 118 -2.54 -6.73 8.29
N GLU A 119 -1.62 -6.54 9.23
CA GLU A 119 -0.62 -7.55 9.58
C GLU A 119 -1.28 -8.88 9.99
N ARG A 120 -2.34 -8.82 10.82
CA ARG A 120 -3.05 -10.03 11.26
C ARG A 120 -3.86 -10.67 10.15
N ILE A 121 -4.51 -9.89 9.27
CA ILE A 121 -5.19 -10.42 8.08
C ILE A 121 -4.18 -11.20 7.22
N SER A 122 -3.02 -10.61 6.96
CA SER A 122 -1.96 -11.26 6.19
C SER A 122 -1.46 -12.56 6.87
N ALA A 123 -1.11 -12.48 8.14
CA ALA A 123 -0.54 -13.61 8.88
C ALA A 123 -1.52 -14.79 9.06
N LEU A 124 -2.82 -14.53 9.24
CA LEU A 124 -3.83 -15.56 9.47
C LEU A 124 -4.40 -16.15 8.18
N THR A 125 -4.30 -15.41 7.07
CA THR A 125 -4.80 -15.88 5.78
C THR A 125 -3.72 -16.55 4.94
N GLY A 126 -2.51 -16.04 4.98
CA GLY A 126 -1.36 -16.53 4.23
C GLY A 126 -1.15 -15.83 2.87
N PRO A 127 -0.01 -16.10 2.23
CA PRO A 127 0.47 -15.36 1.05
C PRO A 127 -0.27 -15.70 -0.26
N ASP A 128 -1.02 -16.81 -0.29
CA ASP A 128 -1.71 -17.28 -1.50
C ASP A 128 -3.09 -16.63 -1.71
N ALA A 129 -3.55 -15.83 -0.75
CA ALA A 129 -4.81 -15.11 -0.87
C ALA A 129 -4.70 -13.93 -1.84
N TYR A 130 -5.82 -13.52 -2.39
CA TYR A 130 -5.93 -12.27 -3.14
C TYR A 130 -6.30 -11.14 -2.19
N TYR A 131 -5.51 -10.07 -2.21
CA TYR A 131 -5.74 -8.86 -1.43
C TYR A 131 -6.08 -7.73 -2.39
N VAL A 132 -7.29 -7.25 -2.31
CA VAL A 132 -7.80 -6.18 -3.19
C VAL A 132 -8.00 -4.94 -2.34
N THR A 133 -7.44 -3.80 -2.74
CA THR A 133 -7.55 -2.59 -1.95
C THR A 133 -8.37 -1.51 -2.65
N GLY A 134 -9.17 -0.77 -1.87
CA GLY A 134 -9.61 0.56 -2.23
C GLY A 134 -8.44 1.56 -2.23
N VAL A 135 -8.72 2.84 -2.16
CA VAL A 135 -7.70 3.91 -2.25
C VAL A 135 -7.75 4.82 -1.04
N GLY A 136 -6.60 4.99 -0.38
CA GLY A 136 -6.42 5.82 0.80
C GLY A 136 -5.33 5.29 1.73
N GLN A 137 -5.40 5.64 3.02
CA GLN A 137 -4.44 5.16 4.02
C GLN A 137 -4.43 3.62 4.10
N HIS A 138 -5.60 2.98 4.06
CA HIS A 138 -5.72 1.52 4.07
C HIS A 138 -4.99 0.83 2.91
N GLN A 139 -4.94 1.45 1.73
CA GLN A 139 -4.15 0.98 0.60
C GLN A 139 -2.64 1.01 0.91
N MET A 140 -2.17 2.10 1.49
CA MET A 140 -0.76 2.29 1.83
C MET A 140 -0.32 1.34 2.95
N TRP A 141 -1.12 1.23 4.02
CA TRP A 141 -0.88 0.24 5.05
C TRP A 141 -0.94 -1.19 4.50
N GLY A 142 -1.88 -1.47 3.59
CA GLY A 142 -1.93 -2.76 2.90
C GLY A 142 -0.64 -3.08 2.14
N ALA A 143 -0.09 -2.10 1.43
CA ALA A 143 1.19 -2.27 0.72
C ALA A 143 2.39 -2.47 1.68
N HIS A 144 2.32 -1.97 2.91
CA HIS A 144 3.37 -2.12 3.92
C HIS A 144 3.30 -3.44 4.69
N TYR A 145 2.10 -3.86 5.10
CA TYR A 145 1.92 -4.90 6.11
C TYR A 145 1.35 -6.22 5.56
N ILE A 146 0.83 -6.25 4.34
CA ILE A 146 0.38 -7.48 3.72
C ILE A 146 1.53 -8.14 2.97
N GLN A 147 1.81 -9.39 3.33
CA GLN A 147 2.79 -10.22 2.64
C GLN A 147 2.12 -11.02 1.54
N GLN A 148 2.76 -11.08 0.39
CA GLN A 148 2.32 -11.81 -0.78
C GLN A 148 3.54 -12.37 -1.49
N GLU A 149 3.45 -13.59 -1.99
CA GLU A 149 4.56 -14.26 -2.67
C GLU A 149 4.26 -14.54 -4.15
N SER A 150 3.02 -14.35 -4.56
CA SER A 150 2.62 -14.58 -5.94
C SER A 150 2.30 -13.28 -6.68
N PRO A 151 2.76 -13.13 -7.93
CA PRO A 151 2.42 -11.95 -8.73
C PRO A 151 0.90 -11.85 -8.95
N ARG A 152 0.39 -10.62 -9.00
CA ARG A 152 -1.04 -10.29 -9.21
C ARG A 152 -1.97 -10.66 -8.05
N HIS A 153 -1.46 -11.06 -6.89
CA HIS A 153 -2.28 -11.33 -5.70
C HIS A 153 -2.59 -10.05 -4.90
N PHE A 154 -1.87 -8.96 -5.15
CA PHE A 154 -2.21 -7.64 -4.62
C PHE A 154 -2.80 -6.78 -5.75
N VAL A 155 -4.12 -6.52 -5.66
CA VAL A 155 -4.89 -5.85 -6.71
C VAL A 155 -5.31 -4.47 -6.23
N SER A 156 -4.90 -3.42 -6.93
CA SER A 156 -5.12 -2.05 -6.49
C SER A 156 -5.24 -1.09 -7.67
N SER A 157 -6.03 -0.03 -7.51
CA SER A 157 -6.06 1.08 -8.47
C SER A 157 -4.87 2.01 -8.26
N ALA A 158 -3.65 1.51 -8.49
CA ALA A 158 -2.42 2.25 -8.23
C ALA A 158 -2.16 3.39 -9.23
N GLY A 159 -2.64 3.27 -10.46
CA GLY A 159 -2.45 4.27 -11.52
C GLY A 159 -3.33 5.50 -11.37
N LEU A 160 -4.65 5.33 -11.31
CA LEU A 160 -5.62 6.42 -11.22
C LEU A 160 -6.04 6.76 -9.77
N GLY A 161 -5.87 5.82 -8.84
CA GLY A 161 -6.28 6.03 -7.44
C GLY A 161 -7.80 6.15 -7.29
N THR A 162 -8.56 5.25 -7.90
CA THR A 162 -10.03 5.29 -7.93
C THR A 162 -10.61 4.78 -6.63
N MET A 163 -11.19 5.64 -5.81
CA MET A 163 -11.99 5.23 -4.66
C MET A 163 -13.21 4.43 -5.12
N GLY A 164 -13.61 3.41 -4.33
CA GLY A 164 -14.68 2.48 -4.70
C GLY A 164 -14.25 1.34 -5.60
N TYR A 165 -12.95 1.21 -5.89
CA TYR A 165 -12.41 0.09 -6.68
C TYR A 165 -12.47 -1.25 -5.93
N GLY A 166 -12.35 -1.23 -4.60
CA GLY A 166 -12.12 -2.43 -3.77
C GLY A 166 -13.18 -3.52 -3.94
N VAL A 167 -14.44 -3.20 -3.62
CA VAL A 167 -15.53 -4.20 -3.65
C VAL A 167 -15.76 -4.82 -5.03
N PRO A 168 -15.95 -4.05 -6.12
CA PRO A 168 -16.18 -4.65 -7.45
C PRO A 168 -14.96 -5.41 -7.97
N ALA A 169 -13.74 -4.96 -7.69
CA ALA A 169 -12.54 -5.69 -8.10
C ALA A 169 -12.36 -6.98 -7.29
N GLY A 170 -12.69 -6.97 -5.99
CA GLY A 170 -12.72 -8.17 -5.15
C GLY A 170 -13.74 -9.20 -5.61
N MET A 171 -14.92 -8.74 -6.01
CA MET A 171 -15.93 -9.58 -6.65
C MET A 171 -15.37 -10.25 -7.91
N GLY A 172 -14.74 -9.47 -8.79
CA GLY A 172 -14.10 -9.98 -10.00
C GLY A 172 -12.98 -10.98 -9.72
N ALA A 173 -12.12 -10.70 -8.75
CA ALA A 173 -11.07 -11.61 -8.33
C ALA A 173 -11.62 -12.96 -7.82
N LYS A 174 -12.70 -12.93 -7.01
CA LYS A 174 -13.34 -14.16 -6.50
C LYS A 174 -14.03 -14.98 -7.58
N VAL A 175 -14.63 -14.31 -8.57
CA VAL A 175 -15.22 -15.01 -9.73
C VAL A 175 -14.14 -15.66 -10.60
N ALA A 176 -13.01 -14.99 -10.78
CA ALA A 176 -11.88 -15.53 -11.54
C ALA A 176 -11.14 -16.67 -10.79
N HIS A 177 -11.12 -16.62 -9.46
CA HIS A 177 -10.42 -17.55 -8.59
C HIS A 177 -11.36 -18.09 -7.49
N PRO A 178 -12.32 -18.95 -7.84
CA PRO A 178 -13.40 -19.36 -6.93
C PRO A 178 -12.92 -20.12 -5.69
N ASP A 179 -11.79 -20.78 -5.76
CA ASP A 179 -11.23 -21.57 -4.65
C ASP A 179 -10.30 -20.76 -3.72
N SER A 180 -9.91 -19.55 -4.14
CA SER A 180 -9.00 -18.72 -3.37
C SER A 180 -9.75 -17.85 -2.35
N THR A 181 -9.11 -17.57 -1.22
CA THR A 181 -9.58 -16.52 -0.29
C THR A 181 -9.33 -15.15 -0.92
N VAL A 182 -10.36 -14.31 -0.93
CA VAL A 182 -10.27 -12.93 -1.43
C VAL A 182 -10.64 -11.96 -0.33
N TRP A 183 -9.68 -11.14 0.07
CA TRP A 183 -9.89 -10.01 0.95
C TRP A 183 -10.04 -8.72 0.15
N VAL A 184 -11.04 -7.93 0.51
CA VAL A 184 -11.18 -6.54 0.11
C VAL A 184 -10.82 -5.67 1.31
N ILE A 185 -9.80 -4.84 1.17
CA ILE A 185 -9.35 -3.90 2.19
C ILE A 185 -9.78 -2.53 1.75
N ASP A 186 -10.75 -1.97 2.45
CA ASP A 186 -11.35 -0.71 2.07
C ASP A 186 -11.38 0.26 3.26
N GLY A 187 -11.44 1.56 3.00
CA GLY A 187 -11.74 2.56 4.00
C GLY A 187 -13.25 2.83 4.04
N ASP A 188 -13.73 3.36 5.15
CA ASP A 188 -15.13 3.74 5.34
C ASP A 188 -15.67 4.67 4.24
N GLY A 189 -14.90 5.69 3.84
CA GLY A 189 -15.27 6.58 2.74
C GLY A 189 -15.22 5.93 1.36
N CYS A 190 -14.22 5.08 1.13
CA CYS A 190 -14.05 4.38 -0.14
C CYS A 190 -15.12 3.30 -0.34
N PHE A 191 -15.40 2.51 0.69
CA PHE A 191 -16.43 1.48 0.72
C PHE A 191 -17.83 2.04 0.40
N GLN A 192 -18.17 3.24 0.89
CA GLN A 192 -19.45 3.86 0.64
C GLN A 192 -19.75 4.13 -0.84
N MET A 193 -18.75 4.15 -1.70
CA MET A 193 -18.95 4.47 -3.13
C MET A 193 -19.52 3.30 -3.94
N THR A 194 -19.26 2.05 -3.53
CA THR A 194 -19.63 0.85 -4.31
C THR A 194 -20.13 -0.33 -3.44
N ASN A 195 -20.48 -0.09 -2.20
CA ASN A 195 -20.94 -1.13 -1.28
C ASN A 195 -22.19 -1.88 -1.76
N GLN A 196 -23.02 -1.27 -2.62
CA GLN A 196 -24.22 -1.89 -3.19
C GLN A 196 -23.91 -3.15 -4.01
N GLU A 197 -22.68 -3.30 -4.52
CA GLU A 197 -22.25 -4.51 -5.25
C GLU A 197 -22.24 -5.78 -4.36
N LEU A 198 -22.27 -5.61 -3.03
CA LEU A 198 -22.42 -6.72 -2.10
C LEU A 198 -23.76 -7.47 -2.26
N VAL A 199 -24.80 -6.80 -2.74
CA VAL A 199 -26.06 -7.47 -3.06
C VAL A 199 -25.85 -8.51 -4.18
N THR A 200 -25.10 -8.14 -5.22
CA THR A 200 -24.72 -9.07 -6.30
C THR A 200 -23.89 -10.22 -5.75
N CYS A 201 -22.94 -9.93 -4.85
CA CYS A 201 -22.15 -10.98 -4.20
C CYS A 201 -23.01 -11.94 -3.38
N ALA A 202 -23.95 -11.44 -2.59
CA ALA A 202 -24.84 -12.25 -1.75
C ALA A 202 -25.77 -13.13 -2.61
N GLN A 203 -26.35 -12.54 -3.67
CA GLN A 203 -27.27 -13.27 -4.57
C GLN A 203 -26.60 -14.38 -5.38
N ASN A 204 -25.31 -14.24 -5.66
CA ASN A 204 -24.55 -15.16 -6.51
C ASN A 204 -23.55 -16.02 -5.73
N ASN A 205 -23.59 -16.03 -4.40
CA ASN A 205 -22.67 -16.77 -3.53
C ASN A 205 -21.20 -16.49 -3.88
N ILE A 206 -20.84 -15.20 -3.94
CA ILE A 206 -19.47 -14.73 -4.15
C ILE A 206 -18.88 -14.34 -2.79
N PRO A 207 -18.23 -15.25 -2.06
CA PRO A 207 -17.85 -15.10 -0.66
C PRO A 207 -16.54 -14.29 -0.50
N ILE A 208 -16.57 -13.02 -0.89
CA ILE A 208 -15.48 -12.09 -0.56
C ILE A 208 -15.53 -11.71 0.92
N LYS A 209 -14.37 -11.34 1.48
CA LYS A 209 -14.21 -10.86 2.84
C LYS A 209 -13.81 -9.40 2.80
N VAL A 210 -14.68 -8.51 3.29
CA VAL A 210 -14.46 -7.07 3.25
C VAL A 210 -14.05 -6.58 4.64
N ALA A 211 -12.81 -6.12 4.75
CA ALA A 211 -12.28 -5.44 5.92
C ALA A 211 -12.41 -3.93 5.72
N ILE A 212 -13.32 -3.29 6.43
CA ILE A 212 -13.47 -1.84 6.43
C ILE A 212 -12.56 -1.28 7.51
N ILE A 213 -11.50 -0.58 7.12
CA ILE A 213 -10.61 0.14 8.03
C ILE A 213 -11.26 1.50 8.32
N ASN A 214 -12.09 1.51 9.36
CA ASN A 214 -13.01 2.59 9.67
C ASN A 214 -12.40 3.56 10.68
N ASN A 215 -11.88 4.68 10.19
CA ASN A 215 -11.41 5.79 11.03
C ASN A 215 -12.36 7.01 11.02
N SER A 216 -13.55 6.86 10.47
CA SER A 216 -14.58 7.91 10.32
C SER A 216 -14.10 9.16 9.56
N SER A 217 -13.16 8.97 8.62
CA SER A 217 -12.52 10.08 7.91
C SER A 217 -12.06 9.69 6.51
N LEU A 218 -11.98 10.67 5.61
CA LEU A 218 -11.19 10.58 4.39
C LEU A 218 -9.70 10.69 4.77
N GLY A 219 -9.18 9.59 5.34
CA GLY A 219 -7.98 9.57 6.16
C GLY A 219 -6.73 10.11 5.49
N MET A 220 -6.52 9.83 4.19
CA MET A 220 -5.31 10.31 3.49
C MET A 220 -5.32 11.85 3.33
N VAL A 221 -6.44 12.43 2.96
CA VAL A 221 -6.57 13.90 2.86
C VAL A 221 -6.49 14.54 4.24
N ARG A 222 -7.12 13.92 5.26
CA ARG A 222 -7.01 14.36 6.64
C ARG A 222 -5.57 14.35 7.14
N GLN A 223 -4.77 13.31 6.80
CA GLN A 223 -3.35 13.24 7.12
C GLN A 223 -2.59 14.45 6.57
N TRP A 224 -2.84 14.85 5.33
CA TRP A 224 -2.20 16.05 4.76
C TRP A 224 -2.62 17.32 5.48
N GLN A 225 -3.88 17.45 5.86
CA GLN A 225 -4.35 18.59 6.65
C GLN A 225 -3.69 18.63 8.03
N THR A 226 -3.49 17.47 8.65
CA THR A 226 -2.75 17.35 9.92
C THR A 226 -1.29 17.80 9.78
N LEU A 227 -0.63 17.39 8.69
CA LEU A 227 0.81 17.61 8.53
C LEU A 227 1.17 18.97 7.96
N PHE A 228 0.37 19.50 7.04
CA PHE A 228 0.75 20.65 6.20
C PHE A 228 -0.19 21.86 6.33
N TYR A 229 -1.32 21.74 7.02
CA TYR A 229 -2.34 22.79 7.10
C TYR A 229 -2.77 23.10 8.53
N ASP A 230 -1.89 22.88 9.52
CA ASP A 230 -2.11 23.21 10.94
C ASP A 230 -3.42 22.64 11.49
N GLU A 231 -3.74 21.38 11.11
CA GLU A 231 -4.97 20.66 11.52
C GLU A 231 -6.27 21.38 11.15
N ARG A 232 -6.22 22.25 10.14
CA ARG A 232 -7.45 22.89 9.61
C ARG A 232 -8.18 21.92 8.71
N TYR A 233 -8.99 21.06 9.36
CA TYR A 233 -9.76 20.04 8.68
C TYR A 233 -10.94 20.63 7.91
N SER A 234 -11.08 20.24 6.65
CA SER A 234 -12.16 20.66 5.78
C SER A 234 -12.61 19.50 4.91
N ASN A 235 -13.89 19.15 5.01
CA ASN A 235 -14.55 18.10 4.22
C ASN A 235 -13.89 16.71 4.31
N THR A 236 -13.17 16.40 5.38
CA THR A 236 -12.48 15.12 5.56
C THR A 236 -13.07 14.26 6.66
N ASP A 237 -13.68 14.86 7.68
CA ASP A 237 -14.39 14.12 8.71
C ASP A 237 -15.76 13.68 8.16
N LEU A 238 -16.06 12.39 8.31
CA LEU A 238 -17.37 11.82 7.95
C LEU A 238 -18.39 11.98 9.10
N LYS A 239 -18.10 12.86 10.06
CA LYS A 239 -18.97 13.26 11.15
C LYS A 239 -19.82 14.46 10.72
N ASP A 240 -20.99 14.63 11.33
CA ASP A 240 -21.76 15.85 11.13
C ASP A 240 -21.07 17.06 11.81
N GLY A 241 -21.40 18.28 11.34
CA GLY A 241 -20.86 19.52 11.91
C GLY A 241 -21.30 19.81 13.36
N HIS A 242 -22.09 18.95 13.97
CA HIS A 242 -22.63 19.08 15.33
C HIS A 242 -21.97 18.08 16.30
N GLY A 243 -20.92 17.36 15.86
CA GLY A 243 -20.18 16.39 16.69
C GLY A 243 -20.85 15.02 16.81
N THR A 244 -21.96 14.78 16.11
CA THR A 244 -22.57 13.46 16.03
C THR A 244 -21.93 12.67 14.91
N VAL A 245 -21.45 11.45 15.20
CA VAL A 245 -20.96 10.54 14.15
C VAL A 245 -22.15 10.03 13.35
N ARG A 246 -22.29 10.45 12.11
CA ARG A 246 -23.34 10.03 11.18
C ARG A 246 -22.77 9.28 9.98
N ILE A 247 -21.86 8.35 10.25
CA ILE A 247 -21.47 7.37 9.25
C ILE A 247 -22.48 6.22 9.27
N PRO A 248 -22.64 5.49 8.16
CA PRO A 248 -23.46 4.29 8.15
C PRO A 248 -22.97 3.27 9.20
N ASP A 249 -23.93 2.59 9.83
CA ASP A 249 -23.61 1.38 10.59
C ASP A 249 -23.33 0.26 9.56
N PHE A 250 -22.05 -0.02 9.29
CA PHE A 250 -21.65 -0.97 8.26
C PHE A 250 -22.06 -2.41 8.58
N VAL A 251 -22.23 -2.75 9.86
CA VAL A 251 -22.77 -4.06 10.27
C VAL A 251 -24.21 -4.19 9.80
N LYS A 252 -25.09 -3.23 10.16
CA LYS A 252 -26.49 -3.25 9.71
C LYS A 252 -26.64 -3.14 8.20
N LEU A 253 -25.77 -2.39 7.54
CA LEU A 253 -25.77 -2.27 6.10
C LEU A 253 -25.41 -3.61 5.43
N GLY A 254 -24.38 -4.28 5.93
CA GLY A 254 -24.00 -5.61 5.46
C GLY A 254 -25.10 -6.66 5.69
N GLU A 255 -25.73 -6.65 6.86
CA GLU A 255 -26.89 -7.52 7.16
C GLU A 255 -28.05 -7.28 6.18
N ALA A 256 -28.36 -6.02 5.89
CA ALA A 256 -29.41 -5.66 4.93
C ALA A 256 -29.12 -6.18 3.50
N TYR A 257 -27.84 -6.31 3.15
CA TYR A 257 -27.39 -6.89 1.88
C TYR A 257 -27.28 -8.44 1.89
N GLY A 258 -27.53 -9.09 3.04
CA GLY A 258 -27.43 -10.53 3.18
C GLY A 258 -26.01 -11.05 3.45
N CYS A 259 -25.09 -10.18 3.85
CA CYS A 259 -23.74 -10.56 4.25
C CYS A 259 -23.71 -11.11 5.68
N ALA A 260 -22.69 -11.90 6.00
CA ALA A 260 -22.29 -12.08 7.38
C ALA A 260 -21.50 -10.85 7.85
N THR A 261 -21.67 -10.45 9.11
CA THR A 261 -21.11 -9.20 9.59
C THR A 261 -20.45 -9.32 10.94
N PHE A 262 -19.39 -8.53 11.14
CA PHE A 262 -18.69 -8.41 12.42
C PHE A 262 -18.33 -6.94 12.68
N ARG A 263 -18.18 -6.60 13.97
CA ARG A 263 -17.55 -5.37 14.43
C ARG A 263 -16.38 -5.71 15.33
N CYS A 264 -15.26 -5.05 15.08
CA CYS A 264 -14.04 -5.20 15.87
C CYS A 264 -13.47 -3.81 16.18
N GLU A 265 -13.37 -3.48 17.46
CA GLU A 265 -12.97 -2.15 17.93
C GLU A 265 -11.62 -2.15 18.65
N ARG A 266 -11.05 -3.33 18.93
CA ARG A 266 -9.83 -3.47 19.71
C ARG A 266 -8.89 -4.50 19.11
N ASP A 267 -7.59 -4.27 19.29
CA ASP A 267 -6.54 -5.18 18.80
C ASP A 267 -6.69 -6.61 19.33
N GLU A 268 -7.11 -6.77 20.59
CA GLU A 268 -7.28 -8.10 21.23
C GLU A 268 -8.35 -8.98 20.56
N ASP A 269 -9.32 -8.39 19.88
CA ASP A 269 -10.43 -9.09 19.23
C ASP A 269 -10.16 -9.39 17.74
N VAL A 270 -9.11 -8.81 17.16
CA VAL A 270 -8.80 -8.89 15.73
C VAL A 270 -8.63 -10.32 15.25
N ASP A 271 -7.80 -11.12 15.93
CA ASP A 271 -7.51 -12.49 15.53
C ASP A 271 -8.75 -13.38 15.53
N ALA A 272 -9.58 -13.26 16.57
CA ALA A 272 -10.81 -14.03 16.70
C ALA A 272 -11.81 -13.66 15.60
N THR A 273 -11.93 -12.37 15.29
CA THR A 273 -12.81 -11.84 14.24
C THR A 273 -12.38 -12.33 12.86
N ILE A 274 -11.08 -12.25 12.54
CA ILE A 274 -10.55 -12.72 11.26
C ILE A 274 -10.78 -14.22 11.09
N LYS A 275 -10.49 -15.03 12.12
CA LYS A 275 -10.71 -16.48 12.08
C LYS A 275 -12.17 -16.82 11.86
N ALA A 276 -13.09 -16.16 12.56
CA ALA A 276 -14.53 -16.34 12.36
C ALA A 276 -14.97 -15.99 10.94
N ALA A 277 -14.42 -14.92 10.36
CA ALA A 277 -14.71 -14.53 8.98
C ALA A 277 -14.17 -15.52 7.95
N LEU A 278 -13.03 -16.15 8.21
CA LEU A 278 -12.42 -17.15 7.31
C LEU A 278 -13.25 -18.43 7.21
N GLU A 279 -14.00 -18.79 8.25
CA GLU A 279 -14.90 -19.97 8.26
C GLU A 279 -16.14 -19.79 7.39
N ILE A 280 -16.53 -18.56 7.04
CA ILE A 280 -17.74 -18.28 6.27
C ILE A 280 -17.41 -18.21 4.78
N ASN A 281 -17.81 -19.22 4.02
CA ASN A 281 -17.50 -19.36 2.60
C ASN A 281 -18.71 -19.55 1.69
N ASP A 282 -19.93 -19.32 2.21
CA ASP A 282 -21.19 -19.42 1.49
C ASP A 282 -21.78 -18.04 1.09
N ARG A 283 -21.25 -16.96 1.61
CA ARG A 283 -21.73 -15.59 1.37
C ARG A 283 -20.63 -14.55 1.63
N PRO A 284 -20.79 -13.29 1.17
CA PRO A 284 -19.84 -12.24 1.52
C PRO A 284 -19.85 -11.94 3.01
N VAL A 285 -18.69 -11.53 3.51
CA VAL A 285 -18.47 -11.12 4.90
C VAL A 285 -18.07 -9.64 4.92
N VAL A 286 -18.66 -8.87 5.84
CA VAL A 286 -18.28 -7.47 6.09
C VAL A 286 -17.82 -7.33 7.54
N ILE A 287 -16.62 -6.80 7.74
CA ILE A 287 -16.06 -6.55 9.05
C ILE A 287 -15.79 -5.05 9.19
N ASP A 288 -16.43 -4.43 10.16
CA ASP A 288 -16.17 -3.05 10.55
C ASP A 288 -15.07 -3.03 11.61
N PHE A 289 -13.82 -2.83 11.16
CA PHE A 289 -12.67 -2.59 12.05
C PHE A 289 -12.61 -1.11 12.40
N THR A 290 -13.10 -0.76 13.57
CA THR A 290 -13.02 0.62 14.08
C THR A 290 -11.59 0.90 14.55
N VAL A 291 -10.92 1.80 13.87
CA VAL A 291 -9.51 2.12 14.10
C VAL A 291 -9.31 3.58 14.50
N SER A 292 -8.16 3.87 15.08
CA SER A 292 -7.83 5.24 15.51
C SER A 292 -7.82 6.23 14.33
N PRO A 293 -8.54 7.35 14.43
CA PRO A 293 -8.47 8.43 13.44
C PRO A 293 -7.15 9.21 13.48
N HIS A 294 -6.30 8.95 14.47
CA HIS A 294 -5.00 9.60 14.66
C HIS A 294 -3.85 8.79 14.04
N ALA A 295 -4.11 7.55 13.60
CA ALA A 295 -3.11 6.76 12.89
C ALA A 295 -2.73 7.44 11.56
N LEU A 296 -1.44 7.58 11.30
CA LEU A 296 -0.88 8.18 10.09
C LEU A 296 0.00 7.15 9.38
N VAL A 297 0.05 7.24 8.05
CA VAL A 297 0.92 6.37 7.25
C VAL A 297 2.36 6.86 7.37
N TRP A 298 3.22 6.01 7.86
CA TRP A 298 4.67 6.21 7.96
C TRP A 298 5.42 4.99 7.41
N PRO A 299 6.63 5.17 6.85
CA PRO A 299 7.26 6.43 6.48
C PRO A 299 6.59 7.11 5.28
N MET A 300 6.89 8.41 5.07
CA MET A 300 6.42 9.12 3.89
C MET A 300 7.43 10.19 3.42
N VAL A 301 7.47 10.42 2.11
CA VAL A 301 8.15 11.56 1.51
C VAL A 301 7.11 12.64 1.26
N PRO A 302 7.22 13.85 1.85
CA PRO A 302 6.30 14.93 1.56
C PRO A 302 6.34 15.34 0.08
N ALA A 303 5.21 15.79 -0.47
CA ALA A 303 5.14 16.17 -1.88
C ALA A 303 6.17 17.25 -2.24
N GLY A 304 6.92 17.04 -3.32
CA GLY A 304 7.94 17.96 -3.81
C GLY A 304 9.23 18.00 -2.98
N VAL A 305 9.37 17.12 -1.99
CA VAL A 305 10.57 16.98 -1.15
C VAL A 305 11.45 15.85 -1.70
N SER A 306 12.77 15.97 -1.49
CA SER A 306 13.72 14.91 -1.88
C SER A 306 13.51 13.64 -1.04
N ASN A 307 13.79 12.49 -1.63
CA ASN A 307 13.73 11.20 -0.95
C ASN A 307 14.67 11.10 0.25
N ASP A 308 15.79 11.86 0.28
CA ASP A 308 16.69 11.96 1.45
C ASP A 308 16.00 12.55 2.67
N LYS A 309 14.88 13.23 2.47
CA LYS A 309 14.09 13.88 3.52
C LYS A 309 12.82 13.08 3.85
N ILE A 310 12.85 11.77 3.66
CA ILE A 310 11.77 10.88 4.09
C ILE A 310 11.47 11.10 5.58
N TRP A 311 10.19 11.18 5.92
CA TRP A 311 9.75 11.33 7.30
C TRP A 311 9.37 9.98 7.90
N ILE A 312 9.86 9.71 9.10
CA ILE A 312 9.44 8.58 9.94
C ILE A 312 8.42 8.99 11.00
N ALA A 313 8.31 10.28 11.26
CA ALA A 313 7.28 10.97 12.03
C ALA A 313 7.19 12.42 11.55
N LYS A 314 6.21 13.20 12.03
CA LYS A 314 6.05 14.62 11.64
C LYS A 314 7.36 15.40 11.87
N ASN A 315 7.91 15.97 10.81
CA ASN A 315 9.18 16.73 10.79
C ASN A 315 10.40 15.94 11.31
N THR A 316 10.35 14.63 11.27
CA THR A 316 11.46 13.77 11.73
C THR A 316 11.91 12.89 10.58
N SER A 317 13.15 13.09 10.13
CA SER A 317 13.80 12.27 9.11
C SER A 317 14.88 11.41 9.74
N PRO A 318 15.20 10.24 9.15
CA PRO A 318 16.38 9.48 9.49
C PRO A 318 17.64 10.35 9.35
N GLU A 319 18.59 10.16 10.24
CA GLU A 319 19.94 10.70 10.08
C GLU A 319 20.74 9.69 9.25
N PHE A 320 20.98 10.01 8.00
CA PHE A 320 21.93 9.24 7.19
C PHE A 320 23.31 9.88 7.40
N ASP A 321 24.32 9.08 7.75
CA ASP A 321 25.69 9.56 7.88
C ASP A 321 26.09 10.33 6.61
N ARG A 322 26.23 11.61 6.76
CA ARG A 322 26.80 12.49 5.75
C ARG A 322 28.32 12.38 5.87
N GLU A 323 28.90 11.33 5.28
CA GLU A 323 30.32 11.36 5.03
C GLU A 323 30.59 12.53 4.08
N GLY A 324 31.06 13.65 4.61
CA GLY A 324 31.60 14.73 3.80
C GLY A 324 31.22 16.18 4.13
N GLU A 325 30.65 16.49 5.29
CA GLU A 325 30.60 17.88 5.78
C GLU A 325 31.59 18.06 6.93
N ASN A 326 32.88 18.23 6.58
CA ASN A 326 33.93 18.86 7.39
C ASN A 326 34.63 19.92 6.52
#